data_1a64ecc38d6e03614939c1941983f0fa
#
_entry.id   1a64ecc38d6e03614939c1941983f0fa
#
_cell.length_a   1.000
_cell.length_b   1.000
_cell.length_c   1.000
_cell.angle_alpha   90.00
_cell.angle_beta   90.00
_cell.angle_gamma   90.00
#
_symmetry.space_group_name_H-M   'P 1'
#
loop_
_entity.id
_entity.type
_entity.pdbx_description
1 polymer ?
#
loop_
_entity_poly.entity_id
_entity_poly.type
_entity_poly.pdbx_seq_one_letter_code
_entity_poly.pdbx_strand_id
1 'polypeptide(L)'
;MRGGSLTLAEAAERVVAENGLPEVVLVSGMVDLAAWLGFTRRFLGDPPVVLYLHENQLVYPVGPGQRPDEGLQITNWTSMSVADQVWFNSTHQLDALFEALPSLLDRAPDQSHTHRLEVVRAASHVVPVGVELSDVPAGGTVGDGGPPLVLWNHRWDHDKNPEAVFRSLIELADEGVDFQLAVAGENTRVDPREFTEAFHRLGERVVQVGYLPRGDYTALLGRADVVISAALHEFFGIAVVEAMAAGAVPVLPDRLSYPELVPEQFHSAALYPDGGLTARLKHVLGNLEVWRSRVEGLAGAMRQFDWSAVVNDYDLRIESLAARSESQA
;
A
#
# COMPACT_ATOMS: atom_id res chain seq x y z
N MET A 1 18.37 -8.77 -1.88
CA MET A 1 17.49 -9.81 -1.37
C MET A 1 17.94 -11.24 -1.63
N ARG A 2 18.69 -11.56 -2.68
CA ARG A 2 19.11 -12.95 -3.00
C ARG A 2 19.96 -13.64 -1.92
N GLY A 3 20.62 -12.90 -1.00
CA GLY A 3 21.33 -13.45 0.17
C GLY A 3 20.56 -13.36 1.48
N GLY A 4 19.38 -12.72 1.48
CA GLY A 4 18.63 -12.44 2.70
C GLY A 4 18.13 -13.67 3.43
N SER A 5 17.72 -14.72 2.70
CA SER A 5 17.20 -15.95 3.31
C SER A 5 18.24 -16.67 4.18
N LEU A 6 19.50 -16.70 3.76
CA LEU A 6 20.59 -17.28 4.57
C LEU A 6 20.86 -16.43 5.83
N THR A 7 20.97 -15.11 5.68
CA THR A 7 21.20 -14.21 6.82
C THR A 7 20.06 -14.29 7.84
N LEU A 8 18.80 -14.36 7.36
CA LEU A 8 17.64 -14.52 8.22
C LEU A 8 17.60 -15.90 8.89
N ALA A 9 18.06 -16.96 8.21
CA ALA A 9 18.15 -18.29 8.81
C ALA A 9 19.18 -18.33 9.94
N GLU A 10 20.35 -17.70 9.77
CA GLU A 10 21.36 -17.56 10.83
C GLU A 10 20.84 -16.75 12.03
N ALA A 11 20.03 -15.72 11.77
CA ALA A 11 19.37 -14.96 12.84
C ALA A 11 18.32 -15.81 13.56
N ALA A 12 17.50 -16.56 12.82
CA ALA A 12 16.49 -17.45 13.37
C ALA A 12 17.09 -18.56 14.24
N GLU A 13 18.26 -19.13 13.86
CA GLU A 13 18.96 -20.15 14.64
C GLU A 13 19.31 -19.62 16.04
N ARG A 14 19.81 -18.39 16.13
CA ARG A 14 20.12 -17.75 17.43
C ARG A 14 18.85 -17.53 18.25
N VAL A 15 17.78 -17.03 17.63
CA VAL A 15 16.49 -16.79 18.33
C VAL A 15 15.92 -18.09 18.86
N VAL A 16 15.93 -19.16 18.08
CA VAL A 16 15.43 -20.49 18.50
C VAL A 16 16.29 -21.05 19.61
N ALA A 17 17.60 -20.91 19.56
CA ALA A 17 18.50 -21.38 20.62
C ALA A 17 18.26 -20.66 21.96
N GLU A 18 17.87 -19.39 21.92
CA GLU A 18 17.64 -18.57 23.11
C GLU A 18 16.22 -18.69 23.66
N ASN A 19 15.21 -18.85 22.79
CA ASN A 19 13.78 -18.73 23.15
C ASN A 19 12.96 -20.02 22.94
N GLY A 20 13.53 -21.05 22.32
CA GLY A 20 12.82 -22.28 21.94
C GLY A 20 12.17 -22.19 20.55
N LEU A 21 11.44 -23.26 20.20
CA LEU A 21 10.77 -23.36 18.89
C LEU A 21 9.58 -22.40 18.81
N PRO A 22 9.37 -21.74 17.67
CA PRO A 22 8.20 -20.90 17.44
C PRO A 22 6.94 -21.77 17.24
N GLU A 23 5.80 -21.29 17.70
CA GLU A 23 4.50 -21.92 17.44
C GLU A 23 3.99 -21.62 16.04
N VAL A 24 4.31 -20.43 15.51
CA VAL A 24 3.97 -19.97 14.14
C VAL A 24 5.10 -19.09 13.63
N VAL A 25 5.33 -19.11 12.33
CA VAL A 25 6.28 -18.22 11.64
C VAL A 25 5.54 -17.30 10.68
N LEU A 26 5.69 -15.99 10.86
CA LEU A 26 5.17 -14.98 9.93
C LEU A 26 6.31 -14.37 9.13
N VAL A 27 6.23 -14.46 7.79
CA VAL A 27 7.30 -14.03 6.88
C VAL A 27 6.78 -13.01 5.88
N SER A 28 7.54 -11.93 5.67
CA SER A 28 7.24 -10.97 4.61
C SER A 28 7.50 -11.55 3.21
N GLY A 29 6.68 -11.18 2.23
CA GLY A 29 6.80 -11.58 0.84
C GLY A 29 8.10 -11.16 0.13
N MET A 30 8.94 -10.37 0.78
CA MET A 30 10.27 -10.00 0.28
C MET A 30 11.34 -11.08 0.55
N VAL A 31 11.01 -12.12 1.28
CA VAL A 31 11.90 -13.25 1.59
C VAL A 31 11.65 -14.37 0.59
N ASP A 32 12.73 -14.99 0.09
CA ASP A 32 12.65 -16.30 -0.58
C ASP A 32 12.37 -17.36 0.51
N LEU A 33 11.10 -17.61 0.76
CA LEU A 33 10.65 -18.50 1.83
C LEU A 33 11.08 -19.94 1.59
N ALA A 34 11.02 -20.42 0.35
CA ALA A 34 11.42 -21.78 0.04
C ALA A 34 12.90 -22.03 0.36
N ALA A 35 13.77 -21.09 0.01
CA ALA A 35 15.19 -21.15 0.37
C ALA A 35 15.40 -21.03 1.90
N TRP A 36 14.65 -20.13 2.56
CA TRP A 36 14.75 -19.94 4.01
C TRP A 36 14.37 -21.21 4.78
N LEU A 37 13.26 -21.86 4.42
CA LEU A 37 12.85 -23.13 4.99
C LEU A 37 13.91 -24.24 4.77
N GLY A 38 14.53 -24.24 3.61
CA GLY A 38 15.64 -25.16 3.33
C GLY A 38 16.84 -24.97 4.28
N PHE A 39 17.19 -23.73 4.63
CA PHE A 39 18.27 -23.41 5.56
C PHE A 39 17.92 -23.69 7.03
N THR A 40 16.65 -23.48 7.41
CA THR A 40 16.18 -23.61 8.82
C THR A 40 15.75 -25.02 9.21
N ARG A 41 15.58 -25.94 8.27
CA ARG A 41 15.00 -27.29 8.44
C ARG A 41 15.60 -28.15 9.57
N ARG A 42 16.82 -27.84 10.03
CA ARG A 42 17.54 -28.64 11.05
C ARG A 42 17.23 -28.23 12.47
N PHE A 43 16.73 -27.01 12.67
CA PHE A 43 16.56 -26.44 14.02
C PHE A 43 15.17 -25.81 14.24
N LEU A 44 14.42 -25.50 13.17
CA LEU A 44 13.14 -24.78 13.27
C LEU A 44 11.97 -25.69 13.72
N GLY A 45 12.09 -27.01 13.54
CA GLY A 45 10.96 -27.91 13.63
C GLY A 45 10.05 -27.80 12.40
N ASP A 46 8.74 -27.92 12.60
CA ASP A 46 7.73 -27.84 11.54
C ASP A 46 6.55 -26.92 11.96
N PRO A 47 6.83 -25.67 12.33
CA PRO A 47 5.78 -24.73 12.69
C PRO A 47 4.99 -24.29 11.46
N PRO A 48 3.70 -24.00 11.57
CA PRO A 48 2.93 -23.37 10.51
C PRO A 48 3.59 -22.05 10.05
N VAL A 49 3.58 -21.84 8.74
CA VAL A 49 4.23 -20.67 8.12
C VAL A 49 3.22 -19.82 7.37
N VAL A 50 3.14 -18.55 7.71
CA VAL A 50 2.34 -17.54 7.03
C VAL A 50 3.25 -16.67 6.19
N LEU A 51 2.96 -16.55 4.91
CA LEU A 51 3.60 -15.59 4.02
C LEU A 51 2.70 -14.36 3.88
N TYR A 52 3.14 -13.20 4.35
CA TYR A 52 2.41 -11.95 4.17
C TYR A 52 2.97 -11.14 2.99
N LEU A 53 2.19 -11.01 1.94
CA LEU A 53 2.52 -10.24 0.74
C LEU A 53 2.09 -8.78 0.90
N HIS A 54 3.02 -7.90 1.26
CA HIS A 54 2.81 -6.45 1.21
C HIS A 54 2.79 -5.93 -0.22
N GLU A 55 3.61 -6.54 -1.07
CA GLU A 55 3.67 -6.32 -2.51
C GLU A 55 4.03 -7.64 -3.21
N ASN A 56 3.84 -7.72 -4.53
CA ASN A 56 4.32 -8.83 -5.34
C ASN A 56 5.00 -8.32 -6.61
N GLN A 57 5.97 -9.09 -7.09
CA GLN A 57 6.79 -8.68 -8.24
C GLN A 57 6.17 -9.06 -9.59
N LEU A 58 5.05 -9.78 -9.59
CA LEU A 58 4.40 -10.23 -10.82
C LEU A 58 3.60 -9.12 -11.50
N VAL A 59 2.87 -8.34 -10.70
CA VAL A 59 2.04 -7.23 -11.20
C VAL A 59 2.59 -5.85 -10.86
N TYR A 60 3.77 -5.78 -10.24
CA TYR A 60 4.43 -4.51 -9.98
C TYR A 60 4.88 -3.87 -11.29
N PRO A 61 4.51 -2.61 -11.57
CA PRO A 61 4.88 -1.96 -12.82
C PRO A 61 6.38 -1.71 -12.88
N VAL A 62 6.99 -2.14 -13.97
CA VAL A 62 8.40 -1.84 -14.22
C VAL A 62 8.55 -0.44 -14.80
N GLY A 63 9.58 0.28 -14.34
CA GLY A 63 9.87 1.62 -14.87
C GLY A 63 10.20 1.63 -16.36
N PRO A 64 10.10 2.79 -17.03
CA PRO A 64 10.45 2.92 -18.43
C PRO A 64 11.86 2.39 -18.73
N GLY A 65 11.95 1.46 -19.70
CA GLY A 65 13.21 0.83 -20.11
C GLY A 65 13.71 -0.29 -19.21
N GLN A 66 13.01 -0.63 -18.14
CA GLN A 66 13.30 -1.78 -17.29
C GLN A 66 12.57 -3.03 -17.79
N ARG A 67 13.09 -4.21 -17.41
CA ARG A 67 12.42 -5.50 -17.64
C ARG A 67 12.00 -6.10 -16.31
N PRO A 68 10.87 -6.83 -16.25
CA PRO A 68 10.49 -7.58 -15.07
C PRO A 68 11.60 -8.56 -14.66
N ASP A 69 11.87 -8.70 -13.36
CA ASP A 69 12.75 -9.75 -12.85
C ASP A 69 11.95 -11.04 -12.67
N GLU A 70 11.99 -11.91 -13.69
CA GLU A 70 11.28 -13.21 -13.65
C GLU A 70 11.74 -14.08 -12.49
N GLY A 71 12.99 -13.93 -12.04
CA GLY A 71 13.48 -14.66 -10.87
C GLY A 71 12.74 -14.27 -9.60
N LEU A 72 12.42 -12.99 -9.41
CA LEU A 72 11.63 -12.54 -8.27
C LEU A 72 10.16 -12.97 -8.39
N GLN A 73 9.59 -12.99 -9.61
CA GLN A 73 8.24 -13.48 -9.83
C GLN A 73 8.10 -14.96 -9.47
N ILE A 74 9.06 -15.79 -9.91
CA ILE A 74 9.12 -17.21 -9.53
C ILE A 74 9.35 -17.39 -8.03
N THR A 75 10.18 -16.56 -7.41
CA THR A 75 10.39 -16.57 -5.96
C THR A 75 9.08 -16.29 -5.19
N ASN A 76 8.26 -15.34 -5.64
CA ASN A 76 6.94 -15.13 -5.03
C ASN A 76 6.07 -16.38 -5.15
N TRP A 77 6.00 -16.99 -6.34
CA TRP A 77 5.22 -18.22 -6.54
C TRP A 77 5.68 -19.40 -5.68
N THR A 78 6.99 -19.67 -5.66
CA THR A 78 7.54 -20.76 -4.85
C THR A 78 7.36 -20.51 -3.35
N SER A 79 7.49 -19.26 -2.90
CA SER A 79 7.22 -18.89 -1.51
C SER A 79 5.76 -19.09 -1.11
N MET A 80 4.82 -18.71 -1.98
CA MET A 80 3.39 -18.97 -1.77
C MET A 80 3.07 -20.47 -1.74
N SER A 81 3.76 -21.25 -2.58
CA SER A 81 3.50 -22.69 -2.72
C SER A 81 3.97 -23.54 -1.53
N VAL A 82 4.84 -23.02 -0.68
CA VAL A 82 5.39 -23.69 0.52
C VAL A 82 4.82 -23.14 1.82
N ALA A 83 4.07 -22.04 1.79
CA ALA A 83 3.42 -21.47 2.96
C ALA A 83 2.12 -22.22 3.27
N ASP A 84 1.78 -22.35 4.56
CA ASP A 84 0.49 -22.91 5.03
C ASP A 84 -0.65 -21.92 4.79
N GLN A 85 -0.37 -20.62 4.93
CA GLN A 85 -1.28 -19.55 4.54
C GLN A 85 -0.54 -18.43 3.82
N VAL A 86 -1.24 -17.75 2.90
CA VAL A 86 -0.76 -16.55 2.23
C VAL A 86 -1.70 -15.40 2.57
N TRP A 87 -1.16 -14.34 3.16
CA TRP A 87 -1.95 -13.16 3.50
C TRP A 87 -1.68 -12.03 2.52
N PHE A 88 -2.74 -11.35 2.12
CA PHE A 88 -2.73 -10.20 1.21
C PHE A 88 -3.31 -8.98 1.92
N ASN A 89 -2.82 -7.80 1.62
CA ASN A 89 -3.32 -6.58 2.25
C ASN A 89 -4.62 -6.04 1.62
N SER A 90 -5.03 -6.56 0.44
CA SER A 90 -6.28 -6.20 -0.24
C SER A 90 -6.77 -7.33 -1.16
N THR A 91 -8.07 -7.33 -1.47
CA THR A 91 -8.68 -8.22 -2.47
C THR A 91 -8.11 -7.90 -3.85
N HIS A 92 -7.91 -6.62 -4.16
CA HIS A 92 -7.26 -6.21 -5.41
C HIS A 92 -5.89 -6.87 -5.60
N GLN A 93 -5.04 -6.88 -4.56
CA GLN A 93 -3.71 -7.50 -4.65
C GLN A 93 -3.82 -9.02 -4.89
N LEU A 94 -4.71 -9.68 -4.15
CA LEU A 94 -4.96 -11.13 -4.28
C LEU A 94 -5.42 -11.46 -5.69
N ASP A 95 -6.46 -10.79 -6.17
CA ASP A 95 -7.06 -11.09 -7.48
C ASP A 95 -6.10 -10.77 -8.63
N ALA A 96 -5.44 -9.62 -8.60
CA ALA A 96 -4.46 -9.25 -9.62
C ALA A 96 -3.30 -10.25 -9.73
N LEU A 97 -2.83 -10.79 -8.58
CA LEU A 97 -1.78 -11.81 -8.59
C LEU A 97 -2.27 -13.12 -9.20
N PHE A 98 -3.43 -13.64 -8.77
CA PHE A 98 -3.97 -14.90 -9.28
C PHE A 98 -4.42 -14.81 -10.74
N GLU A 99 -4.81 -13.64 -11.23
CA GLU A 99 -5.08 -13.38 -12.64
C GLU A 99 -3.79 -13.46 -13.49
N ALA A 100 -2.68 -12.96 -12.97
CA ALA A 100 -1.41 -12.91 -13.68
C ALA A 100 -0.60 -14.23 -13.62
N LEU A 101 -0.76 -15.04 -12.56
CA LEU A 101 0.02 -16.26 -12.31
C LEU A 101 -0.05 -17.29 -13.45
N PRO A 102 -1.19 -17.61 -14.07
CA PRO A 102 -1.23 -18.59 -15.17
C PRO A 102 -0.25 -18.24 -16.29
N SER A 103 -0.21 -16.96 -16.69
CA SER A 103 0.70 -16.50 -17.76
C SER A 103 2.17 -16.64 -17.39
N LEU A 104 2.54 -16.52 -16.12
CA LEU A 104 3.90 -16.78 -15.64
C LEU A 104 4.22 -18.28 -15.71
N LEU A 105 3.32 -19.10 -15.17
CA LEU A 105 3.53 -20.54 -15.02
C LEU A 105 3.56 -21.29 -16.37
N ASP A 106 2.75 -20.85 -17.35
CA ASP A 106 2.74 -21.42 -18.70
C ASP A 106 4.03 -21.17 -19.49
N ARG A 107 4.90 -20.27 -19.02
CA ARG A 107 6.23 -20.08 -19.61
C ARG A 107 7.28 -21.09 -19.12
N ALA A 108 6.95 -21.89 -18.10
CA ALA A 108 7.85 -22.92 -17.62
C ALA A 108 8.09 -24.00 -18.72
N PRO A 109 9.36 -24.32 -19.04
CA PRO A 109 9.66 -25.20 -20.18
C PRO A 109 9.35 -26.66 -19.91
N ASP A 110 9.11 -27.03 -18.66
CA ASP A 110 8.90 -28.43 -18.24
C ASP A 110 7.47 -28.66 -17.70
N GLN A 111 7.10 -28.01 -16.62
CA GLN A 111 5.81 -28.19 -15.95
C GLN A 111 5.25 -26.85 -15.46
N SER A 112 4.05 -26.48 -15.90
CA SER A 112 3.42 -25.22 -15.50
C SER A 112 2.91 -25.22 -14.05
N HIS A 113 2.59 -26.37 -13.48
CA HIS A 113 2.03 -26.51 -12.13
C HIS A 113 0.75 -25.68 -11.86
N THR A 114 0.02 -25.30 -12.90
CA THR A 114 -1.21 -24.49 -12.78
C THR A 114 -2.29 -25.17 -11.93
N HIS A 115 -2.27 -26.49 -11.82
CA HIS A 115 -3.16 -27.26 -10.93
C HIS A 115 -2.99 -26.89 -9.44
N ARG A 116 -1.87 -26.28 -9.04
CA ARG A 116 -1.64 -25.84 -7.67
C ARG A 116 -2.27 -24.48 -7.36
N LEU A 117 -2.68 -23.73 -8.38
CA LEU A 117 -3.27 -22.38 -8.17
C LEU A 117 -4.48 -22.42 -7.24
N GLU A 118 -5.38 -23.38 -7.43
CA GLU A 118 -6.57 -23.54 -6.59
C GLU A 118 -6.21 -23.84 -5.13
N VAL A 119 -5.19 -24.66 -4.89
CA VAL A 119 -4.73 -25.00 -3.54
C VAL A 119 -4.15 -23.76 -2.84
N VAL A 120 -3.29 -23.03 -3.54
CA VAL A 120 -2.68 -21.81 -2.98
C VAL A 120 -3.74 -20.72 -2.77
N ARG A 121 -4.71 -20.58 -3.71
CA ARG A 121 -5.80 -19.62 -3.57
C ARG A 121 -6.69 -19.96 -2.37
N ALA A 122 -6.99 -21.24 -2.14
CA ALA A 122 -7.79 -21.66 -0.99
C ALA A 122 -7.09 -21.42 0.37
N ALA A 123 -5.75 -21.38 0.38
CA ALA A 123 -4.94 -21.02 1.54
C ALA A 123 -4.65 -19.51 1.66
N SER A 124 -5.22 -18.70 0.76
CA SER A 124 -4.98 -17.26 0.71
C SER A 124 -6.10 -16.47 1.41
N HIS A 125 -5.72 -15.46 2.17
CA HIS A 125 -6.65 -14.62 2.95
C HIS A 125 -6.32 -13.14 2.76
N VAL A 126 -7.35 -12.30 2.75
CA VAL A 126 -7.18 -10.84 2.83
C VAL A 126 -7.10 -10.45 4.30
N VAL A 127 -5.98 -9.87 4.67
CA VAL A 127 -5.70 -9.37 6.03
C VAL A 127 -5.11 -7.97 5.86
N PRO A 128 -5.89 -6.91 6.05
CA PRO A 128 -5.43 -5.54 5.86
C PRO A 128 -4.22 -5.21 6.72
N VAL A 129 -3.29 -4.42 6.19
CA VAL A 129 -2.16 -3.94 6.98
C VAL A 129 -2.64 -2.91 8.01
N GLY A 130 -2.13 -2.99 9.23
CA GLY A 130 -2.38 -1.98 10.24
C GLY A 130 -1.68 -0.65 9.91
N VAL A 131 -2.34 0.44 10.19
CA VAL A 131 -1.82 1.79 10.02
C VAL A 131 -1.67 2.44 11.39
N GLU A 132 -0.54 3.11 11.63
CA GLU A 132 -0.35 3.86 12.88
C GLU A 132 -1.13 5.18 12.83
N LEU A 133 -2.31 5.15 13.42
CA LEU A 133 -3.22 6.30 13.42
C LEU A 133 -3.36 6.97 14.80
N SER A 134 -2.67 6.48 15.82
CA SER A 134 -2.79 7.00 17.19
C SER A 134 -2.35 8.47 17.31
N ASP A 135 -1.37 8.90 16.51
CA ASP A 135 -0.84 10.26 16.46
C ASP A 135 -1.44 11.12 15.34
N VAL A 136 -2.32 10.53 14.50
CA VAL A 136 -3.00 11.24 13.41
C VAL A 136 -4.18 12.03 13.98
N PRO A 137 -4.25 13.36 13.77
CA PRO A 137 -5.34 14.20 14.26
C PRO A 137 -6.72 13.68 13.80
N ALA A 138 -7.68 13.63 14.70
CA ALA A 138 -9.05 13.23 14.36
C ALA A 138 -9.83 14.44 13.85
N GLY A 139 -10.21 14.40 12.57
CA GLY A 139 -11.02 15.45 11.94
C GLY A 139 -10.19 16.68 11.57
N GLY A 140 -10.17 17.02 10.29
CA GLY A 140 -9.36 18.11 9.76
C GLY A 140 -9.52 19.42 10.53
N THR A 141 -8.44 20.16 10.66
CA THR A 141 -8.52 21.55 11.08
C THR A 141 -9.37 22.30 10.07
N VAL A 142 -10.39 23.01 10.57
CA VAL A 142 -11.04 24.05 9.76
C VAL A 142 -9.93 24.98 9.30
N GLY A 143 -9.74 25.09 7.98
CA GLY A 143 -8.66 25.88 7.40
C GLY A 143 -8.61 27.29 8.04
N ASP A 144 -7.45 27.84 8.14
CA ASP A 144 -7.19 29.19 8.69
C ASP A 144 -7.77 30.34 7.83
N GLY A 145 -8.66 30.00 6.88
CA GLY A 145 -9.26 30.92 5.92
C GLY A 145 -8.39 31.20 4.68
N GLY A 146 -7.26 30.53 4.57
CA GLY A 146 -6.38 30.55 3.39
C GLY A 146 -6.88 29.64 2.25
N PRO A 147 -6.10 29.57 1.13
CA PRO A 147 -6.37 28.66 0.04
C PRO A 147 -6.34 27.19 0.51
N PRO A 148 -7.22 26.31 -0.04
CA PRO A 148 -7.23 24.90 0.29
C PRO A 148 -5.86 24.22 0.09
N LEU A 149 -5.42 23.42 1.07
CA LEU A 149 -4.18 22.66 0.98
C LEU A 149 -4.41 21.28 0.35
N VAL A 150 -3.89 21.11 -0.85
CA VAL A 150 -3.87 19.83 -1.56
C VAL A 150 -2.62 19.06 -1.16
N LEU A 151 -2.77 17.84 -0.69
CA LEU A 151 -1.69 16.95 -0.28
C LEU A 151 -1.51 15.82 -1.31
N TRP A 152 -0.28 15.64 -1.77
CA TRP A 152 0.19 14.45 -2.47
C TRP A 152 1.29 13.80 -1.64
N ASN A 153 0.98 12.70 -0.95
CA ASN A 153 1.83 12.06 0.07
C ASN A 153 2.34 10.68 -0.36
N HIS A 154 2.92 10.61 -1.54
CA HIS A 154 3.49 9.40 -2.10
C HIS A 154 5.02 9.51 -2.26
N ARG A 155 5.69 8.35 -2.33
CA ARG A 155 7.08 8.30 -2.83
C ARG A 155 7.13 8.87 -4.24
N TRP A 156 8.22 9.54 -4.56
CA TRP A 156 8.41 10.13 -5.89
C TRP A 156 8.80 9.05 -6.90
N ASP A 157 7.84 8.22 -7.26
CA ASP A 157 8.03 7.12 -8.18
C ASP A 157 7.02 7.15 -9.33
N HIS A 158 7.37 6.53 -10.48
CA HIS A 158 6.55 6.59 -11.69
C HIS A 158 5.20 5.88 -11.50
N ASP A 159 5.13 4.85 -10.65
CA ASP A 159 3.91 4.12 -10.35
C ASP A 159 2.85 4.98 -9.61
N LYS A 160 3.25 6.09 -9.02
CA LYS A 160 2.34 7.08 -8.40
C LYS A 160 1.85 8.14 -9.39
N ASN A 161 2.32 8.08 -10.66
CA ASN A 161 1.87 8.93 -11.76
C ASN A 161 1.91 10.43 -11.46
N PRO A 162 3.06 10.96 -11.00
CA PRO A 162 3.20 12.37 -10.67
C PRO A 162 2.89 13.29 -11.87
N GLU A 163 3.17 12.83 -13.10
CA GLU A 163 2.87 13.60 -14.30
C GLU A 163 1.38 13.95 -14.44
N ALA A 164 0.49 13.00 -14.17
CA ALA A 164 -0.96 13.25 -14.24
C ALA A 164 -1.41 14.20 -13.13
N VAL A 165 -0.85 14.08 -11.93
CA VAL A 165 -1.14 14.96 -10.80
C VAL A 165 -0.70 16.39 -11.11
N PHE A 166 0.56 16.59 -11.49
CA PHE A 166 1.09 17.93 -11.76
C PHE A 166 0.45 18.57 -12.97
N ARG A 167 0.17 17.83 -14.03
CA ARG A 167 -0.58 18.35 -15.18
C ARG A 167 -1.95 18.90 -14.75
N SER A 168 -2.70 18.15 -13.94
CA SER A 168 -4.00 18.59 -13.44
C SER A 168 -3.90 19.85 -12.57
N LEU A 169 -2.91 19.90 -11.68
CA LEU A 169 -2.70 21.06 -10.82
C LEU A 169 -2.26 22.31 -11.58
N ILE A 170 -1.40 22.15 -12.59
CA ILE A 170 -0.97 23.25 -13.47
C ILE A 170 -2.16 23.78 -14.28
N GLU A 171 -2.99 22.90 -14.85
CA GLU A 171 -4.20 23.29 -15.57
C GLU A 171 -5.14 24.12 -14.70
N LEU A 172 -5.38 23.66 -13.44
CA LEU A 172 -6.21 24.41 -12.49
C LEU A 172 -5.59 25.76 -12.07
N ALA A 173 -4.27 25.82 -11.92
CA ALA A 173 -3.57 27.06 -11.63
C ALA A 173 -3.67 28.06 -12.79
N ASP A 174 -3.53 27.59 -14.03
CA ASP A 174 -3.69 28.40 -15.26
C ASP A 174 -5.15 28.90 -15.41
N GLU A 175 -6.14 28.16 -14.93
CA GLU A 175 -7.54 28.57 -14.85
C GLU A 175 -7.86 29.53 -13.70
N GLY A 176 -6.88 29.84 -12.85
CA GLY A 176 -7.05 30.74 -11.70
C GLY A 176 -7.72 30.11 -10.48
N VAL A 177 -7.80 28.80 -10.39
CA VAL A 177 -8.27 28.11 -9.17
C VAL A 177 -7.26 28.32 -8.05
N ASP A 178 -7.73 28.70 -6.87
CA ASP A 178 -6.88 28.96 -5.74
C ASP A 178 -6.67 27.69 -4.89
N PHE A 179 -5.40 27.36 -4.61
CA PHE A 179 -4.99 26.24 -3.76
C PHE A 179 -3.50 26.36 -3.39
N GLN A 180 -3.11 25.68 -2.33
CA GLN A 180 -1.73 25.38 -2.00
C GLN A 180 -1.44 23.89 -2.25
N LEU A 181 -0.17 23.54 -2.47
CA LEU A 181 0.28 22.17 -2.72
C LEU A 181 1.36 21.78 -1.72
N ALA A 182 1.12 20.65 -1.03
CA ALA A 182 2.15 19.95 -0.28
C ALA A 182 2.49 18.63 -1.00
N VAL A 183 3.77 18.44 -1.31
CA VAL A 183 4.33 17.22 -1.89
C VAL A 183 5.18 16.56 -0.81
N ALA A 184 4.59 15.61 -0.08
CA ALA A 184 5.23 14.92 1.04
C ALA A 184 5.62 13.50 0.62
N GLY A 185 6.90 13.15 0.73
CA GLY A 185 7.39 11.82 0.39
C GLY A 185 8.87 11.82 0.07
N GLU A 186 9.45 10.63 0.12
CA GLU A 186 10.86 10.44 -0.19
C GLU A 186 11.10 10.51 -1.70
N ASN A 187 12.11 11.27 -2.10
CA ASN A 187 12.62 11.25 -3.46
C ASN A 187 13.58 10.06 -3.61
N THR A 188 13.12 9.02 -4.29
CA THR A 188 13.90 7.81 -4.59
C THR A 188 14.59 7.86 -5.96
N ARG A 189 14.39 8.94 -6.72
CA ARG A 189 14.83 9.09 -8.11
C ARG A 189 15.95 10.11 -8.26
N VAL A 190 16.82 9.86 -9.22
CA VAL A 190 17.84 10.83 -9.65
C VAL A 190 17.20 11.71 -10.73
N ASP A 191 17.17 13.04 -10.50
CA ASP A 191 16.67 14.05 -11.43
C ASP A 191 15.20 13.88 -11.90
N PRO A 192 14.22 14.05 -11.01
CA PRO A 192 12.80 13.97 -11.36
C PRO A 192 12.34 15.25 -12.07
N ARG A 193 12.56 15.34 -13.39
CA ARG A 193 12.27 16.55 -14.20
C ARG A 193 10.84 17.01 -14.08
N GLU A 194 9.89 16.08 -14.06
CA GLU A 194 8.47 16.35 -13.91
C GLU A 194 8.15 17.14 -12.63
N PHE A 195 8.88 16.88 -11.55
CA PHE A 195 8.74 17.63 -10.29
C PHE A 195 9.34 19.03 -10.41
N THR A 196 10.55 19.14 -10.94
CA THR A 196 11.23 20.42 -11.09
C THR A 196 10.44 21.38 -11.97
N GLU A 197 9.90 20.90 -13.10
CA GLU A 197 9.06 21.70 -14.00
C GLU A 197 7.75 22.11 -13.32
N ALA A 198 7.09 21.18 -12.63
CA ALA A 198 5.85 21.46 -11.91
C ALA A 198 6.06 22.51 -10.82
N PHE A 199 7.11 22.39 -10.00
CA PHE A 199 7.40 23.35 -8.95
C PHE A 199 7.71 24.74 -9.50
N HIS A 200 8.42 24.82 -10.62
CA HIS A 200 8.64 26.09 -11.31
C HIS A 200 7.33 26.73 -11.81
N ARG A 201 6.41 25.93 -12.38
CA ARG A 201 5.12 26.40 -12.90
C ARG A 201 4.14 26.79 -11.79
N LEU A 202 4.09 26.04 -10.71
CA LEU A 202 3.18 26.27 -9.59
C LEU A 202 3.69 27.37 -8.63
N GLY A 203 5.00 27.62 -8.60
CA GLY A 203 5.61 28.73 -7.84
C GLY A 203 5.24 28.73 -6.35
N GLU A 204 4.76 29.88 -5.86
CA GLU A 204 4.42 30.08 -4.45
C GLU A 204 3.26 29.20 -3.92
N ARG A 205 2.52 28.52 -4.80
CA ARG A 205 1.50 27.55 -4.39
C ARG A 205 2.11 26.30 -3.74
N VAL A 206 3.38 25.98 -4.04
CA VAL A 206 4.09 24.84 -3.45
C VAL A 206 4.65 25.24 -2.10
N VAL A 207 4.00 24.78 -1.03
CA VAL A 207 4.33 25.17 0.35
C VAL A 207 5.15 24.13 1.11
N GLN A 208 5.21 22.89 0.61
CA GLN A 208 5.99 21.80 1.20
C GLN A 208 6.50 20.89 0.10
N VAL A 209 7.77 20.45 0.20
CA VAL A 209 8.41 19.51 -0.72
C VAL A 209 9.32 18.55 0.04
N GLY A 210 9.16 17.26 -0.22
CA GLY A 210 10.09 16.21 0.22
C GLY A 210 9.66 15.49 1.50
N TYR A 211 10.60 14.70 2.03
CA TYR A 211 10.39 13.90 3.23
C TYR A 211 10.20 14.77 4.47
N LEU A 212 9.31 14.36 5.34
CA LEU A 212 9.06 14.97 6.65
C LEU A 212 9.27 13.94 7.77
N PRO A 213 9.89 14.31 8.88
CA PRO A 213 9.84 13.52 10.11
C PRO A 213 8.40 13.28 10.56
N ARG A 214 8.12 12.18 11.27
CA ARG A 214 6.76 11.77 11.64
C ARG A 214 5.92 12.89 12.27
N GLY A 215 6.48 13.64 13.23
CA GLY A 215 5.75 14.74 13.89
C GLY A 215 5.33 15.86 12.93
N ASP A 216 6.23 16.27 12.02
CA ASP A 216 5.93 17.29 11.01
C ASP A 216 4.94 16.77 9.97
N TYR A 217 5.04 15.48 9.61
CA TYR A 217 4.11 14.83 8.69
C TYR A 217 2.70 14.74 9.28
N THR A 218 2.55 14.35 10.55
CA THR A 218 1.23 14.31 11.20
C THR A 218 0.63 15.72 11.36
N ALA A 219 1.46 16.73 11.62
CA ALA A 219 1.01 18.12 11.60
C ALA A 219 0.53 18.55 10.20
N LEU A 220 1.23 18.13 9.14
CA LEU A 220 0.80 18.37 7.76
C LEU A 220 -0.51 17.66 7.43
N LEU A 221 -0.69 16.40 7.85
CA LEU A 221 -1.93 15.65 7.68
C LEU A 221 -3.12 16.40 8.29
N GLY A 222 -2.97 16.93 9.50
CA GLY A 222 -4.01 17.72 10.18
C GLY A 222 -4.37 19.05 9.48
N ARG A 223 -3.51 19.56 8.59
CA ARG A 223 -3.74 20.78 7.82
C ARG A 223 -4.28 20.51 6.41
N ALA A 224 -4.12 19.29 5.91
CA ALA A 224 -4.51 18.94 4.54
C ALA A 224 -6.03 18.96 4.35
N ASP A 225 -6.50 19.75 3.39
CA ASP A 225 -7.91 19.83 3.04
C ASP A 225 -8.33 18.74 2.06
N VAL A 226 -7.41 18.40 1.13
CA VAL A 226 -7.65 17.44 0.07
C VAL A 226 -6.44 16.52 -0.06
N VAL A 227 -6.65 15.22 -0.11
CA VAL A 227 -5.61 14.25 -0.50
C VAL A 227 -5.88 13.74 -1.90
N ILE A 228 -4.83 13.73 -2.75
CA ILE A 228 -4.93 13.31 -4.14
C ILE A 228 -4.03 12.11 -4.45
N SER A 229 -4.53 11.22 -5.31
CA SER A 229 -3.75 10.17 -5.94
C SER A 229 -4.12 10.01 -7.41
N ALA A 230 -3.14 9.66 -8.24
CA ALA A 230 -3.34 9.23 -9.62
C ALA A 230 -2.59 7.90 -9.88
N ALA A 231 -2.32 7.14 -8.83
CA ALA A 231 -1.51 5.94 -8.88
C ALA A 231 -1.92 4.97 -9.99
N LEU A 232 -0.91 4.41 -10.65
CA LEU A 232 -1.02 3.31 -11.61
C LEU A 232 -0.89 1.96 -10.90
N HIS A 233 -0.33 1.99 -9.69
CA HIS A 233 -0.15 0.81 -8.86
C HIS A 233 -0.26 1.18 -7.38
N GLU A 234 -1.14 0.47 -6.67
CA GLU A 234 -1.34 0.57 -5.23
C GLU A 234 -2.02 -0.71 -4.72
N PHE A 235 -1.41 -1.36 -3.76
CA PHE A 235 -1.99 -2.57 -3.17
C PHE A 235 -2.78 -2.32 -1.89
N PHE A 236 -2.52 -1.22 -1.21
CA PHE A 236 -3.29 -0.81 -0.04
C PHE A 236 -3.51 0.70 -0.02
N GLY A 237 -2.48 1.52 0.26
CA GLY A 237 -2.58 2.97 0.29
C GLY A 237 -2.52 3.56 1.70
N ILE A 238 -1.55 3.15 2.51
CA ILE A 238 -1.34 3.63 3.88
C ILE A 238 -1.40 5.17 3.95
N ALA A 239 -0.65 5.86 3.08
CA ALA A 239 -0.58 7.31 3.07
C ALA A 239 -1.94 7.99 2.86
N VAL A 240 -2.78 7.39 2.03
CA VAL A 240 -4.13 7.92 1.78
C VAL A 240 -5.06 7.64 2.96
N VAL A 241 -4.92 6.46 3.60
CA VAL A 241 -5.65 6.14 4.84
C VAL A 241 -5.31 7.14 5.94
N GLU A 242 -4.03 7.47 6.14
CA GLU A 242 -3.60 8.48 7.12
C GLU A 242 -4.23 9.85 6.85
N ALA A 243 -4.22 10.31 5.59
CA ALA A 243 -4.79 11.60 5.23
C ALA A 243 -6.32 11.62 5.38
N MET A 244 -7.04 10.56 4.99
CA MET A 244 -8.47 10.44 5.22
C MET A 244 -8.81 10.36 6.70
N ALA A 245 -8.01 9.66 7.51
CA ALA A 245 -8.18 9.60 8.96
C ALA A 245 -7.98 10.97 9.64
N ALA A 246 -7.13 11.81 9.06
CA ALA A 246 -6.95 13.21 9.46
C ALA A 246 -8.09 14.14 9.01
N GLY A 247 -9.00 13.69 8.13
CA GLY A 247 -10.16 14.44 7.68
C GLY A 247 -10.01 15.11 6.31
N ALA A 248 -8.94 14.84 5.56
CA ALA A 248 -8.79 15.33 4.19
C ALA A 248 -9.84 14.72 3.26
N VAL A 249 -10.41 15.54 2.37
CA VAL A 249 -11.32 15.08 1.31
C VAL A 249 -10.52 14.29 0.26
N PRO A 250 -10.81 13.01 0.03
CA PRO A 250 -10.06 12.22 -0.94
C PRO A 250 -10.48 12.50 -2.39
N VAL A 251 -9.51 12.57 -3.28
CA VAL A 251 -9.67 12.55 -4.73
C VAL A 251 -8.81 11.42 -5.28
N LEU A 252 -9.39 10.23 -5.38
CA LEU A 252 -8.71 8.98 -5.67
C LEU A 252 -9.27 8.34 -6.95
N PRO A 253 -8.45 7.60 -7.74
CA PRO A 253 -8.99 6.91 -8.91
C PRO A 253 -9.89 5.74 -8.53
N ASP A 254 -10.96 5.53 -9.27
CA ASP A 254 -11.89 4.38 -9.10
C ASP A 254 -11.26 3.10 -9.67
N ARG A 255 -10.17 2.67 -9.05
CA ARG A 255 -9.40 1.46 -9.40
C ARG A 255 -8.42 1.08 -8.30
N LEU A 256 -7.71 -0.04 -8.49
CA LEU A 256 -6.73 -0.60 -7.57
C LEU A 256 -7.39 -0.95 -6.22
N SER A 257 -6.70 -0.71 -5.11
CA SER A 257 -7.22 -0.92 -3.76
C SER A 257 -8.16 0.19 -3.25
N TYR A 258 -8.24 1.33 -3.93
CA TYR A 258 -9.00 2.48 -3.42
C TYR A 258 -10.48 2.22 -3.20
N PRO A 259 -11.22 1.49 -4.08
CA PRO A 259 -12.62 1.14 -3.82
C PRO A 259 -12.81 0.25 -2.59
N GLU A 260 -11.80 -0.53 -2.19
CA GLU A 260 -11.86 -1.34 -0.97
C GLU A 260 -11.58 -0.53 0.30
N LEU A 261 -10.71 0.49 0.21
CA LEU A 261 -10.38 1.36 1.34
C LEU A 261 -11.52 2.28 1.70
N VAL A 262 -12.21 2.80 0.70
CA VAL A 262 -13.28 3.78 0.87
C VAL A 262 -14.61 3.03 1.01
N PRO A 263 -15.36 3.18 2.12
CA PRO A 263 -16.69 2.59 2.22
C PRO A 263 -17.61 3.04 1.08
N GLU A 264 -18.44 2.13 0.54
CA GLU A 264 -19.23 2.30 -0.66
C GLU A 264 -20.08 3.60 -0.67
N GLN A 265 -20.61 3.98 0.49
CA GLN A 265 -21.39 5.20 0.66
C GLN A 265 -20.63 6.49 0.31
N PHE A 266 -19.31 6.47 0.33
CA PHE A 266 -18.46 7.61 0.00
C PHE A 266 -17.84 7.54 -1.41
N HIS A 267 -18.03 6.44 -2.17
CA HIS A 267 -17.44 6.27 -3.49
C HIS A 267 -17.71 7.45 -4.43
N SER A 268 -18.96 7.90 -4.50
CA SER A 268 -19.35 9.03 -5.36
C SER A 268 -18.65 10.34 -4.99
N ALA A 269 -18.23 10.51 -3.73
CA ALA A 269 -17.52 11.68 -3.25
C ALA A 269 -15.98 11.54 -3.34
N ALA A 270 -15.46 10.34 -3.11
CA ALA A 270 -14.03 10.08 -2.99
C ALA A 270 -13.37 9.65 -4.31
N LEU A 271 -14.08 8.89 -5.15
CA LEU A 271 -13.50 8.24 -6.31
C LEU A 271 -13.81 8.98 -7.61
N TYR A 272 -12.85 9.03 -8.52
CA TYR A 272 -13.03 9.60 -9.85
C TYR A 272 -12.75 8.54 -10.94
N PRO A 273 -13.50 8.56 -12.07
CA PRO A 273 -13.28 7.64 -13.18
C PRO A 273 -11.99 8.00 -13.95
N ASP A 274 -11.49 7.08 -14.76
CA ASP A 274 -10.31 7.32 -15.60
C ASP A 274 -10.42 8.63 -16.38
N GLY A 275 -9.35 9.42 -16.35
CA GLY A 275 -9.30 10.76 -16.94
C GLY A 275 -10.04 11.86 -16.15
N GLY A 276 -10.68 11.52 -15.03
CA GLY A 276 -11.54 12.45 -14.28
C GLY A 276 -10.82 13.31 -13.23
N LEU A 277 -9.50 13.19 -13.04
CA LEU A 277 -8.77 13.86 -11.96
C LEU A 277 -8.95 15.38 -11.95
N THR A 278 -8.63 16.07 -13.05
CA THR A 278 -8.72 17.54 -13.14
C THR A 278 -10.13 18.04 -12.84
N ALA A 279 -11.13 17.40 -13.47
CA ALA A 279 -12.53 17.80 -13.29
C ALA A 279 -12.99 17.59 -11.83
N ARG A 280 -12.65 16.44 -11.23
CA ARG A 280 -12.98 16.14 -9.83
C ARG A 280 -12.32 17.14 -8.89
N LEU A 281 -11.01 17.37 -9.06
CA LEU A 281 -10.25 18.28 -8.21
C LEU A 281 -10.79 19.72 -8.33
N LYS A 282 -11.13 20.18 -9.53
CA LYS A 282 -11.77 21.48 -9.76
C LYS A 282 -13.09 21.63 -8.97
N HIS A 283 -13.93 20.60 -9.02
CA HIS A 283 -15.20 20.61 -8.28
C HIS A 283 -15.00 20.62 -6.77
N VAL A 284 -14.02 19.85 -6.27
CA VAL A 284 -13.70 19.78 -4.83
C VAL A 284 -13.20 21.14 -4.34
N LEU A 285 -12.19 21.72 -5.02
CA LEU A 285 -11.61 23.01 -4.65
C LEU A 285 -12.60 24.16 -4.79
N GLY A 286 -13.49 24.12 -5.80
CA GLY A 286 -14.49 25.14 -6.02
C GLY A 286 -15.61 25.18 -4.95
N ASN A 287 -15.78 24.12 -4.14
CA ASN A 287 -16.81 24.04 -3.12
C ASN A 287 -16.48 23.07 -1.98
N LEU A 288 -15.34 23.30 -1.33
CA LEU A 288 -14.75 22.39 -0.36
C LEU A 288 -15.70 22.00 0.78
N GLU A 289 -16.50 22.94 1.30
CA GLU A 289 -17.44 22.68 2.40
C GLU A 289 -18.52 21.65 2.02
N VAL A 290 -19.01 21.71 0.78
CA VAL A 290 -19.96 20.69 0.29
C VAL A 290 -19.30 19.31 0.21
N TRP A 291 -18.03 19.25 -0.21
CA TRP A 291 -17.32 17.97 -0.30
C TRP A 291 -16.95 17.42 1.08
N ARG A 292 -16.59 18.27 2.05
CA ARG A 292 -16.42 17.88 3.45
C ARG A 292 -17.70 17.26 4.03
N SER A 293 -18.87 17.87 3.78
CA SER A 293 -20.16 17.29 4.18
C SER A 293 -20.43 15.92 3.53
N ARG A 294 -20.02 15.72 2.27
CA ARG A 294 -20.22 14.45 1.56
C ARG A 294 -19.35 13.32 2.09
N VAL A 295 -18.24 13.63 2.71
CA VAL A 295 -17.32 12.65 3.33
C VAL A 295 -17.39 12.68 4.86
N GLU A 296 -18.42 13.29 5.43
CA GLU A 296 -18.65 13.28 6.88
C GLU A 296 -18.72 11.85 7.40
N GLY A 297 -17.91 11.53 8.42
CA GLY A 297 -17.78 10.18 8.97
C GLY A 297 -16.69 9.31 8.32
N LEU A 298 -16.12 9.70 7.16
CA LEU A 298 -15.06 8.92 6.51
C LEU A 298 -13.81 8.80 7.39
N ALA A 299 -13.39 9.89 8.05
CA ALA A 299 -12.24 9.88 8.96
C ALA A 299 -12.42 8.86 10.09
N GLY A 300 -13.63 8.75 10.64
CA GLY A 300 -13.98 7.73 11.62
C GLY A 300 -13.92 6.31 11.05
N ALA A 301 -14.39 6.12 9.81
CA ALA A 301 -14.34 4.82 9.14
C ALA A 301 -12.89 4.34 8.88
N MET A 302 -11.94 5.26 8.66
CA MET A 302 -10.53 4.88 8.48
C MET A 302 -9.88 4.28 9.74
N ARG A 303 -10.43 4.53 10.92
CA ARG A 303 -9.94 3.95 12.18
C ARG A 303 -10.06 2.43 12.22
N GLN A 304 -10.85 1.80 11.36
CA GLN A 304 -10.86 0.35 11.20
C GLN A 304 -9.50 -0.23 10.80
N PHE A 305 -8.63 0.57 10.18
CA PHE A 305 -7.28 0.20 9.79
C PHE A 305 -6.21 0.54 10.83
N ASP A 306 -6.58 1.16 11.96
CA ASP A 306 -5.65 1.39 13.06
C ASP A 306 -5.10 0.08 13.59
N TRP A 307 -3.79 0.05 13.96
CA TRP A 307 -3.18 -1.14 14.54
C TRP A 307 -3.97 -1.69 15.73
N SER A 308 -4.51 -0.81 16.58
CA SER A 308 -5.33 -1.22 17.72
C SER A 308 -6.63 -1.94 17.33
N ALA A 309 -7.14 -1.70 16.13
CA ALA A 309 -8.32 -2.38 15.60
C ALA A 309 -7.96 -3.70 14.90
N VAL A 310 -6.91 -3.70 14.06
CA VAL A 310 -6.58 -4.85 13.21
C VAL A 310 -5.80 -5.95 13.95
N VAL A 311 -5.05 -5.62 14.99
CA VAL A 311 -4.18 -6.58 15.71
C VAL A 311 -4.95 -7.79 16.21
N ASN A 312 -6.17 -7.63 16.67
CA ASN A 312 -7.00 -8.73 17.15
C ASN A 312 -7.27 -9.80 16.07
N ASP A 313 -7.47 -9.39 14.79
CA ASP A 313 -7.65 -10.35 13.69
C ASP A 313 -6.34 -11.10 13.38
N TYR A 314 -5.20 -10.42 13.49
CA TYR A 314 -3.88 -11.05 13.37
C TYR A 314 -3.68 -12.10 14.47
N ASP A 315 -3.92 -11.74 15.73
CA ASP A 315 -3.73 -12.63 16.87
C ASP A 315 -4.65 -13.86 16.77
N LEU A 316 -5.94 -13.68 16.49
CA LEU A 316 -6.89 -14.79 16.33
C LEU A 316 -6.49 -15.76 15.23
N ARG A 317 -5.96 -15.25 14.09
CA ARG A 317 -5.48 -16.08 12.98
C ARG A 317 -4.23 -16.87 13.37
N ILE A 318 -3.28 -16.21 14.04
CA ILE A 318 -2.02 -16.83 14.51
C ILE A 318 -2.35 -17.90 15.56
N GLU A 319 -3.17 -17.61 16.54
CA GLU A 319 -3.61 -18.58 17.57
C GLU A 319 -4.32 -19.79 16.95
N SER A 320 -5.19 -19.56 15.95
CA SER A 320 -5.88 -20.65 15.23
C SER A 320 -4.90 -21.55 14.48
N LEU A 321 -3.79 -21.02 13.96
CA LEU A 321 -2.76 -21.82 13.31
C LEU A 321 -1.94 -22.63 14.32
N ALA A 322 -1.53 -22.02 15.43
CA ALA A 322 -0.80 -22.68 16.50
C ALA A 322 -1.60 -23.89 17.05
N ALA A 323 -2.88 -23.72 17.35
CA ALA A 323 -3.75 -24.78 17.88
C ALA A 323 -3.95 -25.96 16.90
N ARG A 324 -3.92 -25.70 15.58
CA ARG A 324 -4.01 -26.80 14.57
C ARG A 324 -2.75 -27.64 14.52
N SER A 325 -1.58 -27.02 14.69
CA SER A 325 -0.30 -27.73 14.73
C SER A 325 -0.21 -28.67 15.89
N GLU A 326 -0.63 -28.25 17.09
CA GLU A 326 -0.69 -29.12 18.28
C GLU A 326 -1.61 -30.33 18.13
N SER A 327 -2.69 -30.20 17.34
CA SER A 327 -3.67 -31.27 17.12
C SER A 327 -3.20 -32.33 16.13
N GLN A 328 -2.15 -32.05 15.36
CA GLN A 328 -1.59 -32.93 14.33
C GLN A 328 -0.27 -33.60 14.73
N ALA A 329 0.37 -33.13 15.82
CA ALA A 329 1.59 -33.67 16.40
C ALA A 329 1.26 -34.77 17.46
#